data_26648a870c65a71c5d87c4986aa6ff24
#
_entry.id   26648a870c65a71c5d87c4986aa6ff24
#
_cell.length_a   1.000
_cell.length_b   1.000
_cell.length_c   1.000
_cell.angle_alpha   90.00
_cell.angle_beta   90.00
_cell.angle_gamma   90.00
#
_symmetry.space_group_name_H-M   'P 1'
#
loop_
_entity.id
_entity.type
_entity.pdbx_description
1 polymer ?
#
loop_
_entity_poly.entity_id
_entity_poly.type
_entity_poly.pdbx_seq_one_letter_code
_entity_poly.pdbx_strand_id
1 'polypeptide(L)'
;GPAAGLTAIVSGALGKLPSYEVFLLSVILAGVFQILLGFLKAGVIGDFIPNSVIKGMLAAIGIILILKQIPHFLGYDADPVGDETFLQKDKQNTFSEIINAFKHPTAGAIIIGFIAMAILLLFETKLIKNQKLFTYIPVPLIVVVTAILINALFQSTFLDFTLRGDHLVLIPVFDTVGGFFNGLPKPDVS
;
A
#
# COMPACT_ATOMS: atom_id res chain seq x y z
N GLY A 1 -5.12 0.62 7.95
CA GLY A 1 -4.82 1.65 8.94
C GLY A 1 -5.42 2.99 8.56
N PRO A 2 -5.48 3.96 9.48
CA PRO A 2 -6.05 5.28 9.20
C PRO A 2 -5.29 6.09 8.15
N ALA A 3 -4.15 5.60 7.70
CA ALA A 3 -3.27 6.30 6.76
C ALA A 3 -3.69 6.20 5.29
N ALA A 4 -4.57 5.28 4.91
CA ALA A 4 -4.96 5.10 3.51
C ALA A 4 -5.50 6.40 2.87
N GLY A 5 -6.30 7.18 3.61
CA GLY A 5 -6.80 8.47 3.13
C GLY A 5 -5.73 9.56 2.95
N LEU A 6 -4.56 9.40 3.55
CA LEU A 6 -3.45 10.33 3.41
C LEU A 6 -2.50 9.94 2.27
N THR A 7 -2.55 8.71 1.78
CA THR A 7 -1.61 8.21 0.76
C THR A 7 -1.66 9.05 -0.50
N ALA A 8 -2.85 9.40 -0.99
CA ALA A 8 -3.02 10.25 -2.16
C ALA A 8 -2.44 11.67 -1.93
N ILE A 9 -2.59 12.22 -0.71
CA ILE A 9 -2.05 13.54 -0.36
C ILE A 9 -0.53 13.48 -0.31
N VAL A 10 0.03 12.44 0.33
CA VAL A 10 1.47 12.21 0.45
C VAL A 10 2.10 11.98 -0.93
N SER A 11 1.52 11.10 -1.75
CA SER A 11 1.99 10.84 -3.12
C SER A 11 1.95 12.10 -3.99
N GLY A 12 0.84 12.87 -3.91
CA GLY A 12 0.71 14.14 -4.61
C GLY A 12 1.71 15.21 -4.12
N ALA A 13 2.03 15.24 -2.84
CA ALA A 13 3.01 16.16 -2.26
C ALA A 13 4.43 15.79 -2.72
N LEU A 14 4.80 14.50 -2.66
CA LEU A 14 6.10 14.01 -3.12
C LEU A 14 6.35 14.31 -4.61
N GLY A 15 5.30 14.27 -5.44
CA GLY A 15 5.42 14.61 -6.86
C GLY A 15 5.59 16.10 -7.16
N LYS A 16 5.29 16.98 -6.20
CA LYS A 16 5.35 18.44 -6.37
C LYS A 16 6.55 19.08 -5.66
N LEU A 17 7.07 18.43 -4.63
CA LEU A 17 8.20 18.94 -3.86
C LEU A 17 9.52 18.59 -4.54
N PRO A 18 10.55 19.45 -4.42
CA PRO A 18 11.84 19.28 -5.11
C PRO A 18 12.64 18.10 -4.58
N SER A 19 12.45 17.71 -3.31
CA SER A 19 13.14 16.58 -2.71
C SER A 19 12.35 15.94 -1.58
N TYR A 20 12.76 14.73 -1.19
CA TYR A 20 12.16 13.98 -0.09
C TYR A 20 12.44 14.64 1.27
N GLU A 21 13.60 15.27 1.42
CA GLU A 21 14.01 16.00 2.62
C GLU A 21 13.09 17.19 2.90
N VAL A 22 12.69 17.92 1.85
CA VAL A 22 11.72 19.03 1.94
C VAL A 22 10.33 18.51 2.32
N PHE A 23 9.95 17.32 1.82
CA PHE A 23 8.72 16.67 2.27
C PHE A 23 8.77 16.34 3.77
N LEU A 24 9.88 15.80 4.28
CA LEU A 24 10.05 15.51 5.72
C LEU A 24 9.93 16.79 6.58
N LEU A 25 10.50 17.90 6.13
CA LEU A 25 10.35 19.18 6.80
C LEU A 25 8.87 19.59 6.85
N SER A 26 8.13 19.44 5.76
CA SER A 26 6.70 19.76 5.73
C SER A 26 5.88 18.90 6.70
N VAL A 27 6.24 17.63 6.88
CA VAL A 27 5.61 16.73 7.86
C VAL A 27 5.90 17.20 9.30
N ILE A 28 7.13 17.63 9.58
CA ILE A 28 7.49 18.19 10.90
C ILE A 28 6.66 19.44 11.18
N LEU A 29 6.56 20.37 10.21
CA LEU A 29 5.77 21.58 10.36
C LEU A 29 4.29 21.25 10.59
N ALA A 30 3.74 20.29 9.85
CA ALA A 30 2.36 19.82 10.05
C ALA A 30 2.17 19.28 11.48
N GLY A 31 3.14 18.52 12.02
CA GLY A 31 3.12 18.04 13.39
C GLY A 31 3.11 19.17 14.41
N VAL A 32 3.93 20.19 14.21
CA VAL A 32 3.95 21.39 15.07
C VAL A 32 2.60 22.09 15.04
N PHE A 33 2.01 22.30 13.84
CA PHE A 33 0.67 22.88 13.72
C PHE A 33 -0.39 22.04 14.43
N GLN A 34 -0.33 20.71 14.34
CA GLN A 34 -1.27 19.83 15.04
C GLN A 34 -1.16 19.98 16.57
N ILE A 35 0.06 20.09 17.11
CA ILE A 35 0.29 20.32 18.54
C ILE A 35 -0.33 21.66 18.95
N LEU A 36 -0.08 22.74 18.20
CA LEU A 36 -0.64 24.07 18.47
C LEU A 36 -2.18 24.03 18.44
N LEU A 37 -2.78 23.41 17.43
CA LEU A 37 -4.23 23.24 17.35
C LEU A 37 -4.78 22.39 18.51
N GLY A 38 -4.02 21.40 18.99
CA GLY A 38 -4.36 20.61 20.18
C GLY A 38 -4.44 21.48 21.45
N PHE A 39 -3.47 22.38 21.68
CA PHE A 39 -3.51 23.35 22.77
C PHE A 39 -4.69 24.33 22.68
N LEU A 40 -5.04 24.75 21.48
CA LEU A 40 -6.20 25.61 21.22
C LEU A 40 -7.55 24.86 21.30
N LYS A 41 -7.52 23.55 21.62
CA LYS A 41 -8.72 22.68 21.64
C LYS A 41 -9.52 22.73 20.33
N ALA A 42 -8.84 22.91 19.20
CA ALA A 42 -9.45 23.02 17.88
C ALA A 42 -10.16 21.71 17.43
N GLY A 43 -10.03 20.62 18.19
CA GLY A 43 -10.78 19.37 17.96
C GLY A 43 -12.30 19.55 17.92
N VAL A 44 -12.83 20.58 18.59
CA VAL A 44 -14.25 20.95 18.52
C VAL A 44 -14.73 21.21 17.07
N ILE A 45 -13.84 21.65 16.18
CA ILE A 45 -14.17 21.85 14.76
C ILE A 45 -14.61 20.53 14.11
N GLY A 46 -14.04 19.40 14.55
CA GLY A 46 -14.42 18.07 14.06
C GLY A 46 -15.88 17.69 14.35
N ASP A 47 -16.47 18.23 15.42
CA ASP A 47 -17.86 17.95 15.80
C ASP A 47 -18.87 18.56 14.83
N PHE A 48 -18.45 19.56 14.05
CA PHE A 48 -19.29 20.18 13.01
C PHE A 48 -19.33 19.40 11.70
N ILE A 49 -18.46 18.38 11.53
CA ILE A 49 -18.45 17.55 10.33
C ILE A 49 -19.47 16.42 10.48
N PRO A 50 -20.51 16.36 9.62
CA PRO A 50 -21.51 15.29 9.70
C PRO A 50 -20.87 13.91 9.50
N ASN A 51 -21.24 12.95 10.33
CA ASN A 51 -20.76 11.56 10.23
C ASN A 51 -21.03 10.92 8.86
N SER A 52 -22.09 11.36 8.16
CA SER A 52 -22.39 10.91 6.80
C SER A 52 -21.31 11.29 5.79
N VAL A 53 -20.72 12.48 5.92
CA VAL A 53 -19.61 12.93 5.06
C VAL A 53 -18.39 12.06 5.28
N ILE A 54 -18.03 11.80 6.55
CA ILE A 54 -16.89 10.93 6.89
C ILE A 54 -17.10 9.52 6.35
N LYS A 55 -18.29 8.94 6.55
CA LYS A 55 -18.62 7.61 6.03
C LYS A 55 -18.59 7.56 4.50
N GLY A 56 -19.09 8.58 3.82
CA GLY A 56 -19.05 8.70 2.37
C GLY A 56 -17.61 8.76 1.85
N MET A 57 -16.77 9.56 2.48
CA MET A 57 -15.36 9.68 2.13
C MET A 57 -14.60 8.34 2.35
N LEU A 58 -14.82 7.67 3.47
CA LEU A 58 -14.21 6.37 3.74
C LEU A 58 -14.67 5.29 2.74
N ALA A 59 -15.95 5.30 2.36
CA ALA A 59 -16.47 4.38 1.34
C ALA A 59 -15.84 4.65 -0.02
N ALA A 60 -15.70 5.92 -0.42
CA ALA A 60 -15.05 6.29 -1.68
C ALA A 60 -13.58 5.85 -1.72
N ILE A 61 -12.83 6.08 -0.64
CA ILE A 61 -11.45 5.60 -0.49
C ILE A 61 -11.39 4.07 -0.63
N GLY A 62 -12.30 3.35 0.06
CA GLY A 62 -12.34 1.88 -0.03
C GLY A 62 -12.60 1.38 -1.45
N ILE A 63 -13.50 2.03 -2.20
CA ILE A 63 -13.78 1.69 -3.59
C ILE A 63 -12.54 1.94 -4.48
N ILE A 64 -11.88 3.09 -4.32
CA ILE A 64 -10.67 3.41 -5.08
C ILE A 64 -9.57 2.37 -4.81
N LEU A 65 -9.35 2.01 -3.54
CA LEU A 65 -8.38 0.98 -3.16
C LEU A 65 -8.68 -0.36 -3.84
N ILE A 66 -9.93 -0.80 -3.84
CA ILE A 66 -10.32 -2.06 -4.49
C ILE A 66 -10.05 -1.98 -6.00
N LEU A 67 -10.45 -0.90 -6.65
CA LEU A 67 -10.25 -0.73 -8.10
C LEU A 67 -8.77 -0.73 -8.47
N LYS A 68 -7.93 -0.07 -7.67
CA LYS A 68 -6.47 -0.02 -7.88
C LYS A 68 -5.77 -1.35 -7.60
N GLN A 69 -6.35 -2.23 -6.80
CA GLN A 69 -5.78 -3.56 -6.58
C GLN A 69 -6.09 -4.57 -7.71
N ILE A 70 -7.08 -4.30 -8.58
CA ILE A 70 -7.41 -5.21 -9.68
C ILE A 70 -6.25 -5.40 -10.66
N PRO A 71 -5.57 -4.35 -11.17
CA PRO A 71 -4.39 -4.51 -12.03
C PRO A 71 -3.29 -5.34 -11.37
N HIS A 72 -2.92 -5.02 -10.13
CA HIS A 72 -1.90 -5.76 -9.38
C HIS A 72 -2.27 -7.24 -9.17
N PHE A 73 -3.55 -7.52 -8.90
CA PHE A 73 -4.03 -8.90 -8.79
C PHE A 73 -3.88 -9.68 -10.11
N LEU A 74 -4.04 -9.01 -11.24
CA LEU A 74 -3.82 -9.58 -12.57
C LEU A 74 -2.32 -9.61 -12.96
N GLY A 75 -1.44 -9.03 -12.15
CA GLY A 75 0.00 -8.94 -12.41
C GLY A 75 0.35 -7.90 -13.46
N TYR A 76 -0.41 -6.82 -13.50
CA TYR A 76 -0.12 -5.64 -14.30
C TYR A 76 0.33 -4.51 -13.36
N ASP A 77 1.64 -4.34 -13.24
CA ASP A 77 2.28 -3.43 -12.27
C ASP A 77 2.93 -2.24 -13.00
N ALA A 78 2.19 -1.60 -13.91
CA ALA A 78 2.65 -0.41 -14.64
C ALA A 78 2.80 0.80 -13.70
N ASP A 79 1.98 0.88 -12.66
CA ASP A 79 2.05 1.90 -11.64
C ASP A 79 2.71 1.40 -10.36
N PRO A 80 3.45 2.27 -9.65
CA PRO A 80 4.01 1.92 -8.36
C PRO A 80 2.90 1.66 -7.33
N VAL A 81 3.07 0.61 -6.54
CA VAL A 81 2.17 0.27 -5.43
C VAL A 81 2.02 1.48 -4.51
N GLY A 82 0.78 1.91 -4.27
CA GLY A 82 0.46 3.06 -3.40
C GLY A 82 0.11 4.35 -4.14
N ASP A 83 0.17 4.41 -5.46
CA ASP A 83 -0.41 5.54 -6.20
C ASP A 83 -1.93 5.37 -6.28
N GLU A 84 -2.64 6.08 -5.40
CA GLU A 84 -4.11 6.07 -5.29
C GLU A 84 -4.76 7.19 -6.11
N THR A 85 -4.00 7.93 -6.92
CA THR A 85 -4.55 9.00 -7.76
C THR A 85 -5.38 8.42 -8.91
N PHE A 86 -6.55 9.00 -9.17
CA PHE A 86 -7.42 8.55 -10.27
C PHE A 86 -6.78 8.80 -11.63
N LEU A 87 -6.13 9.93 -11.81
CA LEU A 87 -5.35 10.28 -13.00
C LEU A 87 -3.86 10.16 -12.66
N GLN A 88 -3.18 9.26 -13.31
CA GLN A 88 -1.79 8.92 -13.07
C GLN A 88 -0.83 9.83 -13.83
N LYS A 89 0.45 9.74 -13.50
CA LYS A 89 1.51 10.55 -14.13
C LYS A 89 1.70 10.21 -15.62
N ASP A 90 1.40 8.99 -16.02
CA ASP A 90 1.42 8.49 -17.40
C ASP A 90 0.18 8.90 -18.21
N LYS A 91 -0.72 9.71 -17.63
CA LYS A 91 -2.00 10.16 -18.21
C LYS A 91 -3.04 9.03 -18.37
N GLN A 92 -2.82 7.87 -17.82
CA GLN A 92 -3.83 6.83 -17.71
C GLN A 92 -4.78 7.13 -16.54
N ASN A 93 -5.95 6.54 -16.57
CA ASN A 93 -6.87 6.57 -15.45
C ASN A 93 -7.10 5.14 -14.95
N THR A 94 -7.60 5.01 -13.73
CA THR A 94 -7.85 3.72 -13.09
C THR A 94 -8.63 2.74 -13.96
N PHE A 95 -9.57 3.20 -14.78
CA PHE A 95 -10.35 2.31 -15.66
C PHE A 95 -9.54 1.84 -16.88
N SER A 96 -8.73 2.72 -17.49
CA SER A 96 -7.87 2.31 -18.61
C SER A 96 -6.81 1.32 -18.17
N GLU A 97 -6.30 1.48 -16.96
CA GLU A 97 -5.35 0.56 -16.33
C GLU A 97 -5.96 -0.83 -16.10
N ILE A 98 -7.18 -0.91 -15.57
CA ILE A 98 -7.91 -2.18 -15.44
C ILE A 98 -8.08 -2.87 -16.80
N ILE A 99 -8.47 -2.12 -17.83
CA ILE A 99 -8.63 -2.68 -19.19
C ILE A 99 -7.30 -3.22 -19.72
N ASN A 100 -6.20 -2.50 -19.50
CA ASN A 100 -4.86 -2.94 -19.91
C ASN A 100 -4.40 -4.18 -19.13
N ALA A 101 -4.70 -4.26 -17.84
CA ALA A 101 -4.42 -5.43 -17.02
C ALA A 101 -5.09 -6.70 -17.55
N PHE A 102 -6.32 -6.60 -18.03
CA PHE A 102 -7.00 -7.74 -18.68
C PHE A 102 -6.37 -8.14 -20.02
N LYS A 103 -5.69 -7.23 -20.71
CA LYS A 103 -4.99 -7.54 -21.97
C LYS A 103 -3.63 -8.21 -21.75
N HIS A 104 -2.99 -7.95 -20.62
CA HIS A 104 -1.64 -8.42 -20.30
C HIS A 104 -1.59 -9.10 -18.91
N PRO A 105 -2.38 -10.16 -18.69
CA PRO A 105 -2.40 -10.83 -17.40
C PRO A 105 -1.13 -11.67 -17.19
N THR A 106 -0.59 -11.67 -15.98
CA THR A 106 0.54 -12.51 -15.57
C THR A 106 0.02 -13.71 -14.79
N ALA A 107 0.11 -14.90 -15.37
CA ALA A 107 -0.47 -16.11 -14.79
C ALA A 107 0.07 -16.42 -13.38
N GLY A 108 1.38 -16.21 -13.13
CA GLY A 108 1.99 -16.40 -11.82
C GLY A 108 1.38 -15.50 -10.75
N ALA A 109 1.16 -14.21 -11.06
CA ALA A 109 0.54 -13.26 -10.15
C ALA A 109 -0.90 -13.66 -9.81
N ILE A 110 -1.68 -14.06 -10.81
CA ILE A 110 -3.07 -14.51 -10.64
C ILE A 110 -3.13 -15.72 -9.71
N ILE A 111 -2.29 -16.74 -9.92
CA ILE A 111 -2.27 -17.94 -9.09
C ILE A 111 -1.92 -17.59 -7.64
N ILE A 112 -0.86 -16.80 -7.43
CA ILE A 112 -0.45 -16.36 -6.10
C ILE A 112 -1.55 -15.51 -5.46
N GLY A 113 -2.16 -14.59 -6.23
CA GLY A 113 -3.25 -13.73 -5.77
C GLY A 113 -4.48 -14.53 -5.31
N PHE A 114 -4.91 -15.54 -6.07
CA PHE A 114 -6.01 -16.43 -5.67
C PHE A 114 -5.68 -17.23 -4.40
N ILE A 115 -4.47 -17.77 -4.29
CA ILE A 115 -4.05 -18.49 -3.09
C ILE A 115 -4.01 -17.56 -1.89
N ALA A 116 -3.45 -16.35 -2.04
CA ALA A 116 -3.42 -15.32 -1.01
C ALA A 116 -4.83 -14.95 -0.54
N MET A 117 -5.75 -14.73 -1.48
CA MET A 117 -7.15 -14.43 -1.19
C MET A 117 -7.84 -15.58 -0.46
N ALA A 118 -7.61 -16.82 -0.90
CA ALA A 118 -8.16 -18.01 -0.24
C ALA A 118 -7.67 -18.13 1.21
N ILE A 119 -6.37 -17.89 1.46
CA ILE A 119 -5.81 -17.89 2.82
C ILE A 119 -6.49 -16.81 3.66
N LEU A 120 -6.59 -15.57 3.18
CA LEU A 120 -7.23 -14.47 3.91
C LEU A 120 -8.67 -14.81 4.28
N LEU A 121 -9.45 -15.33 3.33
CA LEU A 121 -10.85 -15.70 3.56
C LEU A 121 -10.98 -16.89 4.53
N LEU A 122 -10.10 -17.89 4.42
CA LEU A 122 -10.09 -19.02 5.35
C LEU A 122 -9.83 -18.59 6.80
N PHE A 123 -8.87 -17.68 6.99
CA PHE A 123 -8.55 -17.18 8.33
C PHE A 123 -9.62 -16.26 8.92
N GLU A 124 -10.47 -15.65 8.10
CA GLU A 124 -11.64 -14.88 8.58
C GLU A 124 -12.80 -15.80 9.02
N THR A 125 -12.78 -17.09 8.64
CA THR A 125 -13.80 -18.04 9.06
C THR A 125 -13.75 -18.29 10.58
N LYS A 126 -14.93 -18.54 11.18
CA LYS A 126 -15.06 -18.82 12.62
C LYS A 126 -14.26 -20.05 13.06
N LEU A 127 -13.99 -21.00 12.15
CA LEU A 127 -13.25 -22.23 12.43
C LEU A 127 -11.79 -21.96 12.82
N ILE A 128 -11.16 -21.00 12.18
CA ILE A 128 -9.73 -20.68 12.38
C ILE A 128 -9.57 -19.50 13.34
N LYS A 129 -10.41 -18.47 13.22
CA LYS A 129 -10.38 -17.26 14.05
C LYS A 129 -10.45 -17.54 15.57
N ASN A 130 -11.13 -18.61 15.98
CA ASN A 130 -11.27 -19.01 17.38
C ASN A 130 -10.07 -19.81 17.93
N GLN A 131 -9.09 -20.16 17.11
CA GLN A 131 -7.92 -20.90 17.59
C GLN A 131 -6.87 -19.98 18.16
N LYS A 132 -6.50 -20.16 19.42
CA LYS A 132 -5.51 -19.34 20.16
C LYS A 132 -4.16 -19.23 19.45
N LEU A 133 -3.75 -20.27 18.70
CA LEU A 133 -2.48 -20.27 17.98
C LEU A 133 -2.38 -19.16 16.93
N PHE A 134 -3.49 -18.90 16.22
CA PHE A 134 -3.50 -17.89 15.15
C PHE A 134 -3.79 -16.47 15.64
N THR A 135 -4.07 -16.29 16.94
CA THR A 135 -4.23 -14.96 17.54
C THR A 135 -2.92 -14.17 17.57
N TYR A 136 -1.79 -14.86 17.66
CA TYR A 136 -0.46 -14.23 17.75
C TYR A 136 0.24 -14.02 16.41
N ILE A 137 -0.18 -14.74 15.36
CA ILE A 137 0.46 -14.65 14.05
C ILE A 137 -0.42 -13.81 13.13
N PRO A 138 0.06 -12.65 12.66
CA PRO A 138 -0.70 -11.82 11.72
C PRO A 138 -0.89 -12.57 10.39
N VAL A 139 -2.14 -12.75 9.97
CA VAL A 139 -2.49 -13.46 8.72
C VAL A 139 -1.75 -12.91 7.50
N PRO A 140 -1.57 -11.59 7.34
CA PRO A 140 -0.77 -11.05 6.23
C PRO A 140 0.65 -11.61 6.16
N LEU A 141 1.28 -11.91 7.30
CA LEU A 141 2.61 -12.53 7.33
C LEU A 141 2.59 -13.93 6.72
N ILE A 142 1.56 -14.72 7.05
CA ILE A 142 1.38 -16.07 6.48
C ILE A 142 1.22 -15.97 4.96
N VAL A 143 0.43 -15.01 4.49
CA VAL A 143 0.20 -14.76 3.05
C VAL A 143 1.51 -14.43 2.35
N VAL A 144 2.30 -13.50 2.89
CA VAL A 144 3.58 -13.09 2.30
C VAL A 144 4.56 -14.27 2.24
N VAL A 145 4.73 -15.02 3.34
CA VAL A 145 5.61 -16.19 3.37
C VAL A 145 5.16 -17.25 2.34
N THR A 146 3.85 -17.51 2.26
CA THR A 146 3.29 -18.45 1.29
C THR A 146 3.55 -17.99 -0.15
N ALA A 147 3.35 -16.71 -0.45
CA ALA A 147 3.61 -16.14 -1.77
C ALA A 147 5.08 -16.28 -2.18
N ILE A 148 6.02 -16.02 -1.25
CA ILE A 148 7.46 -16.18 -1.48
C ILE A 148 7.79 -17.65 -1.78
N LEU A 149 7.25 -18.59 -1.00
CA LEU A 149 7.49 -20.01 -1.21
C LEU A 149 6.94 -20.50 -2.55
N ILE A 150 5.74 -20.06 -2.94
CA ILE A 150 5.14 -20.41 -4.24
C ILE A 150 5.98 -19.85 -5.38
N ASN A 151 6.42 -18.59 -5.29
CA ASN A 151 7.28 -18.00 -6.31
C ASN A 151 8.64 -18.73 -6.41
N ALA A 152 9.22 -19.15 -5.28
CA ALA A 152 10.43 -19.98 -5.26
C ALA A 152 10.20 -21.36 -5.93
N LEU A 153 9.04 -21.97 -5.70
CA LEU A 153 8.65 -23.20 -6.39
C LEU A 153 8.52 -22.99 -7.91
N PHE A 154 7.93 -21.88 -8.35
CA PHE A 154 7.86 -21.55 -9.78
C PHE A 154 9.26 -21.38 -10.40
N GLN A 155 10.21 -20.80 -9.67
CA GLN A 155 11.61 -20.69 -10.12
C GLN A 155 12.30 -22.05 -10.29
N SER A 156 11.95 -23.04 -9.45
CA SER A 156 12.54 -24.38 -9.50
C SER A 156 11.87 -25.29 -10.52
N THR A 157 10.73 -24.88 -11.08
CA THR A 157 9.94 -25.68 -12.01
C THR A 157 10.11 -25.12 -13.44
N PHE A 158 9.97 -25.95 -14.47
CA PHE A 158 10.04 -25.54 -15.88
C PHE A 158 8.83 -24.68 -16.34
N LEU A 159 7.93 -24.32 -15.41
CA LEU A 159 6.78 -23.47 -15.67
C LEU A 159 7.21 -22.01 -15.62
N ASP A 160 6.93 -21.26 -16.67
CA ASP A 160 7.25 -19.82 -16.76
C ASP A 160 6.23 -18.96 -16.03
N PHE A 161 6.02 -19.27 -14.74
CA PHE A 161 5.12 -18.54 -13.83
C PHE A 161 5.88 -17.68 -12.81
N THR A 162 7.19 -17.61 -12.93
CA THR A 162 8.04 -16.87 -11.99
C THR A 162 7.80 -15.38 -12.09
N LEU A 163 7.51 -14.75 -10.96
CA LEU A 163 7.44 -13.30 -10.83
C LEU A 163 8.85 -12.73 -10.67
N ARG A 164 9.20 -11.73 -11.49
CA ARG A 164 10.50 -11.05 -11.49
C ARG A 164 10.34 -9.56 -11.72
N GLY A 165 11.36 -8.80 -11.35
CA GLY A 165 11.43 -7.38 -11.66
C GLY A 165 10.29 -6.56 -11.05
N ASP A 166 9.49 -5.94 -11.90
CA ASP A 166 8.46 -4.98 -11.52
C ASP A 166 7.32 -5.56 -10.67
N HIS A 167 7.18 -6.90 -10.67
CA HIS A 167 6.20 -7.59 -9.81
C HIS A 167 6.68 -7.80 -8.36
N LEU A 168 7.90 -7.40 -8.04
CA LEU A 168 8.47 -7.57 -6.70
C LEU A 168 8.67 -6.22 -6.03
N VAL A 169 8.32 -6.16 -4.75
CA VAL A 169 8.60 -4.98 -3.93
C VAL A 169 10.10 -4.90 -3.68
N LEU A 170 10.73 -3.83 -4.16
CA LEU A 170 12.15 -3.56 -3.92
C LEU A 170 12.30 -2.92 -2.52
N ILE A 171 12.76 -3.71 -1.57
CA ILE A 171 13.10 -3.22 -0.23
C ILE A 171 14.57 -2.86 -0.24
N PRO A 172 14.97 -1.62 0.17
CA PRO A 172 16.37 -1.27 0.29
C PRO A 172 17.05 -2.17 1.34
N VAL A 173 18.08 -2.87 0.91
CA VAL A 173 18.88 -3.74 1.80
C VAL A 173 20.15 -2.98 2.18
N PHE A 174 20.43 -2.93 3.48
CA PHE A 174 21.63 -2.31 4.02
C PHE A 174 22.57 -3.40 4.54
N ASP A 175 23.80 -3.43 4.06
CA ASP A 175 24.80 -4.44 4.45
C ASP A 175 25.29 -4.28 5.90
N THR A 176 25.14 -3.08 6.46
CA THR A 176 25.59 -2.77 7.83
C THR A 176 24.58 -1.94 8.59
N VAL A 177 24.56 -2.08 9.92
CA VAL A 177 23.74 -1.24 10.80
C VAL A 177 24.09 0.25 10.65
N GLY A 178 25.37 0.57 10.45
CA GLY A 178 25.81 1.94 10.18
C GLY A 178 25.28 2.46 8.83
N GLY A 179 25.25 1.63 7.79
CA GLY A 179 24.63 1.94 6.50
C GLY A 179 23.15 2.24 6.62
N PHE A 180 22.42 1.49 7.45
CA PHE A 180 21.01 1.74 7.74
C PHE A 180 20.80 3.14 8.35
N PHE A 181 21.54 3.49 9.41
CA PHE A 181 21.39 4.80 10.06
C PHE A 181 21.85 5.98 9.17
N ASN A 182 22.86 5.78 8.32
CA ASN A 182 23.31 6.79 7.38
C ASN A 182 22.35 6.96 6.20
N GLY A 183 21.65 5.88 5.81
CA GLY A 183 20.64 5.90 4.76
C GLY A 183 19.26 6.40 5.22
N LEU A 184 19.07 6.68 6.52
CA LEU A 184 17.83 7.27 7.00
C LEU A 184 17.69 8.70 6.46
N PRO A 185 16.57 9.00 5.81
CA PRO A 185 16.33 10.34 5.29
C PRO A 185 16.24 11.35 6.43
N LYS A 186 16.88 12.50 6.25
CA LYS A 186 16.86 13.60 7.22
C LYS A 186 16.10 14.78 6.63
N PRO A 187 15.35 15.55 7.46
CA PRO A 187 14.69 16.75 6.99
C PRO A 187 15.74 17.81 6.57
N ASP A 188 15.45 18.52 5.48
CA ASP A 188 16.25 19.67 5.07
C ASP A 188 15.90 20.85 5.98
N VAL A 189 16.90 21.34 6.72
CA VAL A 189 16.79 22.49 7.63
C VAL A 189 17.72 23.63 7.24
N SER A 190 18.32 23.56 6.02
CA SER A 190 19.22 24.58 5.50
C SER A 190 18.47 25.74 4.84
#